data_0cd7364d8f5fd31ea3e543a0d40b5973
#
_entry.id   0cd7364d8f5fd31ea3e543a0d40b5973
#
_cell.length_a   1.000
_cell.length_b   1.000
_cell.length_c   1.000
_cell.angle_alpha   90.00
_cell.angle_beta   90.00
_cell.angle_gamma   90.00
#
_symmetry.space_group_name_H-M   'P 1'
#
loop_
_entity.id
_entity.type
_entity.pdbx_description
1 polymer ?
#
loop_
_entity_poly.entity_id
_entity_poly.type
_entity_poly.pdbx_seq_one_letter_code
_entity_poly.pdbx_strand_id
1 'polypeptide(L)'
;AFRVIDTGLRDARANIAFDQALIDARLAGSIPNTIRFLRFPPSALIGVHQVLPHEVRLAYCHQQGIQVARRITGGGALFMDERQLGWELVFDRSLFRGSRPGAASLANISARICKAAAAGLGRLGIAAEFRPRNDIEVAGRKLGGTGGIHDGQILFFQGTLLIDFDPSRMIAALKTPAHKLARRDLTEAHERVVCLAELLPGALPDTAVIQQALLAGFAEHLDIAPYPGEITMEEETLANELLRDEIGRDDFVDGIAVPESGETHLSATLNLDGGAIRADIRVPDARRARIQDILLSGDFFITPPRAVFDLEARLRGAARGGVSDIITRMFDEGAVECLELAPADFCRTVDMAFRQLSIDSGGKVLRGHLIGGPARDRPTLVFLHDALGCTR
;
A
#
# COMPACT_ATOMS: atom_id res chain seq x y z
N ALA A 1 7.46 17.77 -20.95
CA ALA A 1 6.10 18.28 -20.81
C ALA A 1 5.22 17.17 -20.21
N PHE A 2 4.20 17.56 -19.43
CA PHE A 2 3.22 16.66 -18.83
C PHE A 2 1.81 17.14 -19.18
N ARG A 3 1.01 16.27 -19.74
CA ARG A 3 -0.43 16.50 -19.94
C ARG A 3 -1.13 16.48 -18.58
N VAL A 4 -2.05 17.40 -18.33
CA VAL A 4 -2.86 17.46 -17.10
C VAL A 4 -4.30 17.15 -17.45
N ILE A 5 -4.88 16.16 -16.79
CA ILE A 5 -6.29 15.80 -16.91
C ILE A 5 -6.94 15.76 -15.52
N ASP A 6 -8.23 16.08 -15.45
CA ASP A 6 -9.07 15.87 -14.27
C ASP A 6 -10.21 14.94 -14.66
N THR A 7 -10.23 13.74 -14.06
CA THR A 7 -11.27 12.74 -14.32
C THR A 7 -12.48 12.90 -13.40
N GLY A 8 -12.43 13.85 -12.47
CA GLY A 8 -13.52 14.15 -11.56
C GLY A 8 -13.83 13.00 -10.60
N LEU A 9 -15.11 12.89 -10.26
CA LEU A 9 -15.65 11.84 -9.40
C LEU A 9 -16.02 10.62 -10.24
N ARG A 10 -15.40 9.47 -9.95
CA ARG A 10 -15.69 8.19 -10.59
C ARG A 10 -15.87 7.09 -9.55
N ASP A 11 -16.59 6.04 -9.92
CA ASP A 11 -16.66 4.78 -9.19
C ASP A 11 -15.25 4.30 -8.80
N ALA A 12 -15.12 3.68 -7.60
CA ALA A 12 -13.81 3.31 -7.07
C ALA A 12 -13.06 2.33 -7.99
N ARG A 13 -13.75 1.30 -8.49
CA ARG A 13 -13.13 0.32 -9.39
C ARG A 13 -12.82 0.92 -10.76
N ALA A 14 -13.67 1.83 -11.23
CA ALA A 14 -13.43 2.55 -12.49
C ALA A 14 -12.21 3.49 -12.38
N ASN A 15 -11.98 4.13 -11.24
CA ASN A 15 -10.77 4.91 -11.00
C ASN A 15 -9.52 4.02 -11.09
N ILE A 16 -9.53 2.86 -10.42
CA ILE A 16 -8.38 1.94 -10.44
C ILE A 16 -8.15 1.33 -11.82
N ALA A 17 -9.21 1.04 -12.56
CA ALA A 17 -9.09 0.57 -13.94
C ALA A 17 -8.47 1.66 -14.84
N PHE A 18 -8.81 2.92 -14.59
CA PHE A 18 -8.22 4.05 -15.31
C PHE A 18 -6.74 4.25 -14.96
N ASP A 19 -6.32 3.98 -13.70
CA ASP A 19 -4.91 3.98 -13.30
C ASP A 19 -4.09 3.00 -14.15
N GLN A 20 -4.58 1.76 -14.30
CA GLN A 20 -3.92 0.75 -15.12
C GLN A 20 -3.94 1.14 -16.60
N ALA A 21 -5.06 1.66 -17.12
CA ALA A 21 -5.14 2.12 -18.50
C ALA A 21 -4.11 3.21 -18.83
N LEU A 22 -3.85 4.13 -17.90
CA LEU A 22 -2.80 5.14 -18.09
C LEU A 22 -1.39 4.52 -18.12
N ILE A 23 -1.13 3.52 -17.30
CA ILE A 23 0.17 2.80 -17.30
C ILE A 23 0.35 2.10 -18.64
N ASP A 24 -0.64 1.33 -19.08
CA ASP A 24 -0.58 0.53 -20.31
C ASP A 24 -0.45 1.43 -21.56
N ALA A 25 -1.25 2.48 -21.62
CA ALA A 25 -1.19 3.45 -22.71
C ALA A 25 0.16 4.19 -22.75
N ARG A 26 0.74 4.48 -21.58
CA ARG A 26 2.07 5.11 -21.52
C ARG A 26 3.19 4.14 -21.89
N LEU A 27 3.07 2.86 -21.50
CA LEU A 27 3.98 1.77 -21.93
C LEU A 27 3.96 1.58 -23.44
N ALA A 28 2.77 1.60 -24.03
CA ALA A 28 2.56 1.54 -25.47
C ALA A 28 3.06 2.81 -26.21
N GLY A 29 3.34 3.89 -25.49
CA GLY A 29 3.75 5.17 -26.06
C GLY A 29 2.61 5.95 -26.73
N SER A 30 1.36 5.53 -26.51
CA SER A 30 0.17 6.18 -27.09
C SER A 30 -0.24 7.47 -26.40
N ILE A 31 0.22 7.68 -25.15
CA ILE A 31 -0.01 8.91 -24.40
C ILE A 31 1.30 9.55 -23.93
N PRO A 32 1.33 10.88 -23.73
CA PRO A 32 2.46 11.56 -23.11
C PRO A 32 2.54 11.27 -21.61
N ASN A 33 3.60 11.73 -20.96
CA ASN A 33 3.63 11.80 -19.51
C ASN A 33 2.43 12.60 -19.01
N THR A 34 1.73 12.10 -18.02
CA THR A 34 0.41 12.61 -17.60
C THR A 34 0.40 12.87 -16.09
N ILE A 35 -0.22 13.99 -15.70
CA ILE A 35 -0.69 14.26 -14.33
C ILE A 35 -2.20 14.14 -14.36
N ARG A 36 -2.76 13.35 -13.45
CA ARG A 36 -4.19 13.18 -13.29
C ARG A 36 -4.65 13.64 -11.92
N PHE A 37 -5.77 14.37 -11.90
CA PHE A 37 -6.54 14.61 -10.69
C PHE A 37 -7.80 13.77 -10.71
N LEU A 38 -8.23 13.29 -9.54
CA LEU A 38 -9.38 12.40 -9.41
C LEU A 38 -10.02 12.51 -8.02
N ARG A 39 -11.26 12.04 -7.93
CA ARG A 39 -11.99 11.91 -6.67
C ARG A 39 -12.75 10.59 -6.63
N PHE A 40 -13.02 10.15 -5.42
CA PHE A 40 -13.76 8.92 -5.14
C PHE A 40 -15.07 9.23 -4.44
N PRO A 41 -16.15 8.48 -4.68
CA PRO A 41 -17.26 8.39 -3.73
C PRO A 41 -16.75 7.68 -2.46
N PRO A 42 -17.56 7.61 -1.38
CA PRO A 42 -17.16 6.88 -0.18
C PRO A 42 -16.67 5.47 -0.50
N SER A 43 -15.38 5.22 -0.26
CA SER A 43 -14.69 4.02 -0.72
C SER A 43 -13.65 3.53 0.29
N ALA A 44 -13.63 2.22 0.52
CA ALA A 44 -12.56 1.51 1.21
C ALA A 44 -11.64 0.87 0.17
N LEU A 45 -10.40 1.34 0.09
CA LEU A 45 -9.42 0.90 -0.90
C LEU A 45 -8.32 0.10 -0.21
N ILE A 46 -8.14 -1.17 -0.60
CA ILE A 46 -7.04 -2.01 -0.09
C ILE A 46 -5.85 -2.00 -1.05
N GLY A 47 -4.66 -2.25 -0.52
CA GLY A 47 -3.45 -2.43 -1.32
C GLY A 47 -3.45 -3.77 -2.06
N VAL A 48 -2.68 -3.86 -3.15
CA VAL A 48 -2.63 -5.04 -4.03
C VAL A 48 -2.28 -6.34 -3.28
N HIS A 49 -1.50 -6.26 -2.20
CA HIS A 49 -1.04 -7.42 -1.43
C HIS A 49 -1.84 -7.66 -0.14
N GLN A 50 -2.93 -6.93 0.08
CA GLN A 50 -3.73 -7.07 1.28
C GLN A 50 -4.83 -8.12 1.12
N VAL A 51 -5.15 -8.81 2.21
CA VAL A 51 -6.27 -9.74 2.30
C VAL A 51 -7.52 -8.97 2.70
N LEU A 52 -8.50 -8.87 1.81
CA LEU A 52 -9.68 -8.02 1.98
C LEU A 52 -10.40 -8.20 3.33
N PRO A 53 -10.75 -9.40 3.79
CA PRO A 53 -11.44 -9.58 5.06
C PRO A 53 -10.57 -9.24 6.28
N HIS A 54 -9.25 -9.07 6.15
CA HIS A 54 -8.39 -8.61 7.24
C HIS A 54 -8.43 -7.09 7.42
N GLU A 55 -8.74 -6.35 6.36
CA GLU A 55 -8.59 -4.90 6.30
C GLU A 55 -9.92 -4.13 6.37
N VAL A 56 -11.01 -4.72 5.87
CA VAL A 56 -12.28 -4.02 5.67
C VAL A 56 -13.42 -4.69 6.44
N ARG A 57 -14.29 -3.88 7.03
CA ARG A 57 -15.56 -4.33 7.62
C ARG A 57 -16.63 -4.36 6.54
N LEU A 58 -16.63 -5.41 5.73
CA LEU A 58 -17.48 -5.54 4.54
C LEU A 58 -18.96 -5.33 4.81
N ALA A 59 -19.49 -5.92 5.90
CA ALA A 59 -20.89 -5.75 6.27
C ALA A 59 -21.25 -4.27 6.52
N TYR A 60 -20.37 -3.52 7.19
CA TYR A 60 -20.55 -2.09 7.40
C TYR A 60 -20.48 -1.32 6.07
N CYS A 61 -19.49 -1.60 5.25
CA CYS A 61 -19.34 -0.94 3.94
C CYS A 61 -20.59 -1.16 3.08
N HIS A 62 -21.08 -2.39 2.99
CA HIS A 62 -22.30 -2.71 2.26
C HIS A 62 -23.52 -1.96 2.80
N GLN A 63 -23.70 -1.94 4.13
CA GLN A 63 -24.83 -1.24 4.78
C GLN A 63 -24.81 0.27 4.55
N GLN A 64 -23.60 0.86 4.45
CA GLN A 64 -23.42 2.31 4.29
C GLN A 64 -23.22 2.74 2.83
N GLY A 65 -23.32 1.84 1.87
CA GLY A 65 -23.07 2.14 0.45
C GLY A 65 -21.61 2.56 0.16
N ILE A 66 -20.66 2.12 1.00
CA ILE A 66 -19.24 2.38 0.82
C ILE A 66 -18.71 1.37 -0.21
N GLN A 67 -18.14 1.88 -1.28
CA GLN A 67 -17.56 1.04 -2.32
C GLN A 67 -16.27 0.36 -1.82
N VAL A 68 -15.99 -0.83 -2.36
CA VAL A 68 -14.77 -1.57 -2.01
C VAL A 68 -14.00 -1.88 -3.29
N ALA A 69 -12.72 -1.50 -3.29
CA ALA A 69 -11.84 -1.76 -4.43
C ALA A 69 -10.42 -2.12 -3.96
N ARG A 70 -9.71 -2.86 -4.80
CA ARG A 70 -8.29 -3.16 -4.64
C ARG A 70 -7.49 -2.26 -5.57
N ARG A 71 -6.49 -1.56 -5.03
CA ARG A 71 -5.56 -0.77 -5.84
C ARG A 71 -4.57 -1.69 -6.56
N ILE A 72 -4.01 -1.18 -7.65
CA ILE A 72 -2.88 -1.83 -8.32
C ILE A 72 -1.54 -1.57 -7.61
N THR A 73 -1.53 -0.62 -6.67
CA THR A 73 -0.37 -0.28 -5.84
C THR A 73 -0.42 -1.00 -4.50
N GLY A 74 0.73 -1.14 -3.85
CA GLY A 74 0.84 -1.65 -2.48
C GLY A 74 0.36 -0.66 -1.42
N GLY A 75 0.82 -0.88 -0.20
CA GLY A 75 0.49 -0.08 0.98
C GLY A 75 -0.78 -0.52 1.69
N GLY A 76 -1.09 0.14 2.80
CA GLY A 76 -2.21 -0.18 3.67
C GLY A 76 -3.57 0.24 3.13
N ALA A 77 -4.62 -0.27 3.77
CA ALA A 77 -5.98 0.13 3.46
C ALA A 77 -6.21 1.61 3.79
N LEU A 78 -6.99 2.27 2.96
CA LEU A 78 -7.35 3.68 3.12
C LEU A 78 -8.83 3.91 2.79
N PHE A 79 -9.37 4.98 3.34
CA PHE A 79 -10.73 5.44 3.07
C PHE A 79 -10.66 6.73 2.27
N MET A 80 -11.42 6.79 1.18
CA MET A 80 -11.55 7.96 0.32
C MET A 80 -13.02 8.37 0.24
N ASP A 81 -13.26 9.67 0.09
CA ASP A 81 -14.55 10.22 -0.29
C ASP A 81 -14.36 11.52 -1.12
N GLU A 82 -15.44 12.19 -1.47
CA GLU A 82 -15.44 13.38 -2.33
C GLU A 82 -14.67 14.56 -1.74
N ARG A 83 -14.39 14.52 -0.43
CA ARG A 83 -13.68 15.58 0.33
C ARG A 83 -12.16 15.38 0.34
N GLN A 84 -11.68 14.48 -0.49
CA GLN A 84 -10.27 14.22 -0.66
C GLN A 84 -9.91 14.32 -2.14
N LEU A 85 -8.75 14.87 -2.42
CA LEU A 85 -8.22 14.98 -3.78
C LEU A 85 -7.15 13.92 -3.99
N GLY A 86 -7.37 13.04 -4.97
CA GLY A 86 -6.33 12.20 -5.54
C GLY A 86 -5.54 12.96 -6.59
N TRP A 87 -4.25 12.69 -6.67
CA TRP A 87 -3.38 13.16 -7.74
C TRP A 87 -2.37 12.08 -8.12
N GLU A 88 -2.07 12.00 -9.40
CA GLU A 88 -1.24 10.93 -9.97
C GLU A 88 -0.29 11.48 -11.02
N LEU A 89 0.87 10.86 -11.14
CA LEU A 89 1.84 11.10 -12.19
C LEU A 89 2.18 9.77 -12.87
N VAL A 90 2.01 9.71 -14.18
CA VAL A 90 2.38 8.56 -15.02
C VAL A 90 3.42 9.02 -16.03
N PHE A 91 4.64 8.49 -15.93
CA PHE A 91 5.75 8.99 -16.73
C PHE A 91 6.91 8.00 -16.88
N ASP A 92 7.77 8.24 -17.85
CA ASP A 92 9.01 7.50 -18.00
C ASP A 92 10.03 7.94 -16.92
N ARG A 93 10.42 7.00 -16.03
CA ARG A 93 11.34 7.27 -14.93
C ARG A 93 12.74 7.68 -15.37
N SER A 94 13.08 7.54 -16.66
CA SER A 94 14.32 8.05 -17.20
C SER A 94 14.47 9.56 -17.08
N LEU A 95 13.37 10.30 -16.94
CA LEU A 95 13.38 11.74 -16.63
C LEU A 95 14.14 12.08 -15.34
N PHE A 96 14.22 11.13 -14.42
CA PHE A 96 14.90 11.29 -13.13
C PHE A 96 16.27 10.63 -13.10
N ARG A 97 16.78 10.14 -14.23
CA ARG A 97 18.15 9.63 -14.34
C ARG A 97 19.13 10.79 -14.18
N GLY A 98 19.66 10.93 -12.99
CA GLY A 98 20.77 11.84 -12.69
C GLY A 98 22.11 11.11 -12.81
N SER A 99 23.21 11.86 -12.72
CA SER A 99 24.60 11.32 -12.70
C SER A 99 24.93 10.52 -11.43
N ARG A 100 24.04 10.45 -10.44
CA ARG A 100 24.25 9.71 -9.19
C ARG A 100 23.62 8.32 -9.26
N PRO A 101 24.32 7.26 -8.79
CA PRO A 101 23.73 5.94 -8.63
C PRO A 101 22.44 6.01 -7.80
N GLY A 102 21.39 5.30 -8.23
CA GLY A 102 20.12 5.24 -7.51
C GLY A 102 19.20 6.47 -7.70
N ALA A 103 19.58 7.49 -8.49
CA ALA A 103 18.73 8.67 -8.72
C ALA A 103 17.34 8.33 -9.27
N ALA A 104 17.23 7.26 -10.03
CA ALA A 104 15.97 6.74 -10.59
C ALA A 104 15.30 5.66 -9.73
N SER A 105 15.76 5.43 -8.49
CA SER A 105 15.08 4.51 -7.57
C SER A 105 13.71 5.05 -7.14
N LEU A 106 12.78 4.16 -6.86
CA LEU A 106 11.43 4.52 -6.40
C LEU A 106 11.50 5.47 -5.18
N ALA A 107 12.35 5.19 -4.20
CA ALA A 107 12.49 6.01 -3.00
C ALA A 107 12.96 7.44 -3.30
N ASN A 108 13.96 7.60 -4.18
CA ASN A 108 14.47 8.93 -4.54
C ASN A 108 13.47 9.73 -5.36
N ILE A 109 12.78 9.09 -6.30
CA ILE A 109 11.75 9.74 -7.10
C ILE A 109 10.57 10.13 -6.20
N SER A 110 10.11 9.24 -5.32
CA SER A 110 9.04 9.51 -4.34
C SER A 110 9.37 10.73 -3.48
N ALA A 111 10.57 10.79 -2.91
CA ALA A 111 11.01 11.93 -2.10
C ALA A 111 10.98 13.25 -2.87
N ARG A 112 11.38 13.25 -4.15
CA ARG A 112 11.34 14.44 -5.00
C ARG A 112 9.92 14.89 -5.29
N ILE A 113 9.03 13.97 -5.65
CA ILE A 113 7.62 14.26 -5.96
C ILE A 113 6.91 14.78 -4.69
N CYS A 114 7.10 14.12 -3.54
CA CYS A 114 6.48 14.57 -2.29
C CYS A 114 6.96 15.96 -1.86
N LYS A 115 8.26 16.27 -2.01
CA LYS A 115 8.79 17.61 -1.73
C LYS A 115 8.23 18.67 -2.68
N ALA A 116 8.04 18.32 -3.96
CA ALA A 116 7.41 19.20 -4.94
C ALA A 116 5.92 19.46 -4.59
N ALA A 117 5.18 18.44 -4.20
CA ALA A 117 3.80 18.59 -3.72
C ALA A 117 3.73 19.48 -2.46
N ALA A 118 4.59 19.23 -1.48
CA ALA A 118 4.69 20.04 -0.26
C ALA A 118 5.01 21.52 -0.56
N ALA A 119 5.96 21.78 -1.48
CA ALA A 119 6.28 23.13 -1.93
C ALA A 119 5.09 23.81 -2.64
N GLY A 120 4.34 23.05 -3.44
CA GLY A 120 3.09 23.51 -4.04
C GLY A 120 2.07 23.96 -2.99
N LEU A 121 1.87 23.17 -1.93
CA LEU A 121 0.99 23.52 -0.81
C LEU A 121 1.47 24.75 -0.05
N GLY A 122 2.78 25.03 -0.03
CA GLY A 122 3.35 26.27 0.50
C GLY A 122 2.77 27.53 -0.15
N ARG A 123 2.34 27.48 -1.41
CA ARG A 123 1.67 28.59 -2.11
C ARG A 123 0.29 28.91 -1.57
N LEU A 124 -0.33 27.97 -0.84
CA LEU A 124 -1.57 28.15 -0.10
C LEU A 124 -1.32 28.61 1.35
N GLY A 125 -0.09 28.89 1.73
CA GLY A 125 0.31 29.25 3.09
C GLY A 125 0.45 28.06 4.04
N ILE A 126 0.51 26.82 3.51
CA ILE A 126 0.60 25.60 4.31
C ILE A 126 2.07 25.17 4.40
N ALA A 127 2.61 25.13 5.61
CA ALA A 127 3.96 24.65 5.89
C ALA A 127 4.02 23.10 5.87
N ALA A 128 3.77 22.52 4.68
CA ALA A 128 3.83 21.09 4.48
C ALA A 128 5.28 20.63 4.27
N GLU A 129 5.59 19.45 4.73
CA GLU A 129 6.89 18.81 4.55
C GLU A 129 6.75 17.34 4.17
N PHE A 130 7.75 16.83 3.47
CA PHE A 130 7.87 15.40 3.20
C PHE A 130 8.45 14.70 4.42
N ARG A 131 7.68 13.79 5.00
CA ARG A 131 8.21 12.84 5.96
C ARG A 131 8.77 11.64 5.22
N PRO A 132 10.04 11.25 5.47
CA PRO A 132 10.59 10.02 4.92
C PRO A 132 9.64 8.86 5.15
N ARG A 133 9.35 8.17 4.10
CA ARG A 133 8.48 7.08 3.72
C ARG A 133 7.62 7.52 2.56
N ASN A 134 6.43 8.00 2.81
CA ASN A 134 5.43 8.29 1.78
C ASN A 134 4.36 9.28 2.25
N ASP A 135 4.63 10.05 3.30
CA ASP A 135 3.67 10.99 3.86
C ASP A 135 4.04 12.46 3.58
N ILE A 136 3.02 13.27 3.37
CA ILE A 136 3.10 14.72 3.40
C ILE A 136 2.46 15.15 4.72
N GLU A 137 3.21 15.86 5.54
CA GLU A 137 2.82 16.22 6.91
C GLU A 137 2.84 17.73 7.13
N VAL A 138 2.07 18.17 8.13
CA VAL A 138 2.13 19.52 8.72
C VAL A 138 2.23 19.36 10.23
N ALA A 139 3.29 19.89 10.82
CA ALA A 139 3.56 19.81 12.26
C ALA A 139 3.45 18.36 12.82
N GLY A 140 3.97 17.37 12.08
CA GLY A 140 3.96 15.95 12.47
C GLY A 140 2.62 15.24 12.29
N ARG A 141 1.62 15.89 11.70
CA ARG A 141 0.31 15.31 11.37
C ARG A 141 0.19 15.08 9.87
N LYS A 142 -0.26 13.90 9.48
CA LYS A 142 -0.40 13.51 8.07
C LYS A 142 -1.50 14.30 7.37
N LEU A 143 -1.13 15.03 6.32
CA LEU A 143 -2.02 15.75 5.41
C LEU A 143 -2.35 14.93 4.15
N GLY A 144 -1.46 14.05 3.75
CA GLY A 144 -1.64 13.18 2.60
C GLY A 144 -0.69 11.99 2.62
N GLY A 145 -1.10 10.89 2.01
CA GLY A 145 -0.29 9.71 1.79
C GLY A 145 0.06 9.56 0.33
N THR A 146 1.19 8.94 0.04
CA THR A 146 1.62 8.67 -1.32
C THR A 146 2.06 7.24 -1.51
N GLY A 147 2.18 6.81 -2.75
CA GLY A 147 2.68 5.50 -3.12
C GLY A 147 2.96 5.42 -4.60
N GLY A 148 3.72 4.44 -5.02
CA GLY A 148 4.01 4.28 -6.44
C GLY A 148 4.50 2.90 -6.77
N ILE A 149 4.39 2.58 -8.04
CA ILE A 149 4.91 1.35 -8.65
C ILE A 149 5.56 1.71 -9.98
N HIS A 150 6.46 0.88 -10.44
CA HIS A 150 6.89 0.95 -11.83
C HIS A 150 6.60 -0.36 -12.56
N ASP A 151 6.30 -0.24 -13.83
CA ASP A 151 6.31 -1.34 -14.78
C ASP A 151 7.29 -0.99 -15.90
N GLY A 152 8.33 -1.80 -16.02
CA GLY A 152 9.45 -1.47 -16.89
C GLY A 152 10.04 -0.09 -16.61
N GLN A 153 9.94 0.81 -17.60
CA GLN A 153 10.42 2.19 -17.48
C GLN A 153 9.34 3.18 -17.04
N ILE A 154 8.07 2.77 -16.99
CA ILE A 154 6.98 3.65 -16.59
C ILE A 154 6.82 3.61 -15.07
N LEU A 155 6.80 4.78 -14.46
CA LEU A 155 6.42 4.99 -13.08
C LEU A 155 4.99 5.52 -13.02
N PHE A 156 4.18 4.88 -12.22
CA PHE A 156 2.92 5.39 -11.71
C PHE A 156 3.11 5.80 -10.25
N PHE A 157 2.88 7.06 -9.95
CA PHE A 157 3.00 7.61 -8.61
C PHE A 157 1.72 8.32 -8.22
N GLN A 158 1.13 7.97 -7.10
CA GLN A 158 -0.13 8.52 -6.63
C GLN A 158 0.02 9.18 -5.27
N GLY A 159 -0.81 10.18 -5.01
CA GLY A 159 -0.94 10.80 -3.71
C GLY A 159 -2.37 11.20 -3.40
N THR A 160 -2.66 11.32 -2.13
CA THR A 160 -3.93 11.83 -1.61
C THR A 160 -3.70 13.12 -0.86
N LEU A 161 -4.68 14.01 -0.87
CA LEU A 161 -4.69 15.23 -0.09
C LEU A 161 -6.02 15.31 0.67
N LEU A 162 -5.94 15.41 1.98
CA LEU A 162 -7.10 15.57 2.85
C LEU A 162 -7.56 17.04 2.80
N ILE A 163 -8.66 17.32 2.08
CA ILE A 163 -9.24 18.67 1.99
C ILE A 163 -10.12 18.93 3.22
N ASP A 164 -11.07 18.06 3.45
CA ASP A 164 -11.88 17.98 4.66
C ASP A 164 -12.03 16.51 5.02
N PHE A 165 -11.88 16.12 6.28
CA PHE A 165 -11.79 14.72 6.66
C PHE A 165 -12.46 14.42 7.99
N ASP A 166 -13.36 13.43 7.95
CA ASP A 166 -13.97 12.84 9.15
C ASP A 166 -13.41 11.43 9.36
N PRO A 167 -12.50 11.23 10.34
CA PRO A 167 -11.89 9.92 10.57
C PRO A 167 -12.89 8.87 11.08
N SER A 168 -14.08 9.25 11.56
CA SER A 168 -15.07 8.31 12.10
C SER A 168 -15.51 7.27 11.06
N ARG A 169 -15.73 7.72 9.81
CA ARG A 169 -16.12 6.83 8.70
C ARG A 169 -15.00 5.87 8.32
N MET A 170 -13.77 6.36 8.29
CA MET A 170 -12.58 5.51 8.06
C MET A 170 -12.46 4.42 9.13
N ILE A 171 -12.54 4.80 10.41
CA ILE A 171 -12.43 3.85 11.54
C ILE A 171 -13.58 2.84 11.53
N ALA A 172 -14.78 3.25 11.12
CA ALA A 172 -15.92 2.36 11.01
C ALA A 172 -15.82 1.39 9.83
N ALA A 173 -15.21 1.80 8.71
CA ALA A 173 -15.07 0.98 7.50
C ALA A 173 -13.85 0.06 7.54
N LEU A 174 -12.73 0.52 8.08
CA LEU A 174 -11.47 -0.20 8.06
C LEU A 174 -11.19 -0.92 9.39
N LYS A 175 -10.56 -2.09 9.30
CA LYS A 175 -10.05 -2.81 10.46
C LYS A 175 -8.65 -2.30 10.79
N THR A 176 -8.55 -1.43 11.77
CA THR A 176 -7.26 -0.95 12.23
C THR A 176 -6.50 -2.10 12.91
N PRO A 177 -5.24 -2.38 12.56
CA PRO A 177 -4.45 -3.41 13.21
C PRO A 177 -4.38 -3.21 14.73
N ALA A 178 -4.49 -4.30 15.48
CA ALA A 178 -4.57 -4.27 16.95
C ALA A 178 -3.39 -3.51 17.62
N HIS A 179 -2.20 -3.54 17.01
CA HIS A 179 -1.02 -2.79 17.50
C HIS A 179 -1.14 -1.26 17.31
N LYS A 180 -2.03 -0.82 16.40
CA LYS A 180 -2.38 0.60 16.19
C LYS A 180 -3.59 1.03 17.03
N LEU A 181 -4.30 0.07 17.68
CA LEU A 181 -5.57 0.25 18.39
C LEU A 181 -5.40 0.48 19.91
N ALA A 182 -4.20 0.73 20.42
CA ALA A 182 -4.02 0.95 21.85
C ALA A 182 -4.69 2.27 22.31
N ARG A 183 -5.95 2.12 22.71
CA ARG A 183 -6.64 2.95 23.71
C ARG A 183 -7.24 4.32 23.39
N ARG A 184 -7.50 4.79 22.18
CA ARG A 184 -8.31 6.03 21.97
C ARG A 184 -8.54 6.31 20.48
N ASP A 185 -9.23 5.41 19.79
CA ASP A 185 -9.26 5.36 18.31
C ASP A 185 -9.58 6.66 17.56
N LEU A 186 -10.57 7.42 18.01
CA LEU A 186 -10.96 8.68 17.35
C LEU A 186 -10.01 9.84 17.68
N THR A 187 -9.65 10.00 18.96
CA THR A 187 -8.75 11.08 19.39
C THR A 187 -7.38 10.90 18.78
N GLU A 188 -6.84 9.69 18.77
CA GLU A 188 -5.54 9.40 18.14
C GLU A 188 -5.56 9.54 16.62
N ALA A 189 -6.69 9.24 15.94
CA ALA A 189 -6.81 9.46 14.51
C ALA A 189 -6.78 10.97 14.19
N HIS A 190 -7.50 11.80 14.93
CA HIS A 190 -7.45 13.26 14.81
C HIS A 190 -6.06 13.83 15.16
N GLU A 191 -5.36 13.25 16.13
CA GLU A 191 -4.00 13.65 16.49
C GLU A 191 -2.97 13.30 15.42
N ARG A 192 -3.22 12.29 14.60
CA ARG A 192 -2.28 11.79 13.57
C ARG A 192 -2.50 12.38 12.19
N VAL A 193 -3.71 12.83 11.88
CA VAL A 193 -4.05 13.41 10.57
C VAL A 193 -4.46 14.86 10.71
N VAL A 194 -4.32 15.61 9.63
CA VAL A 194 -4.77 17.00 9.51
C VAL A 194 -5.35 17.19 8.10
N CYS A 195 -6.33 18.05 7.95
CA CYS A 195 -6.89 18.41 6.65
C CYS A 195 -6.75 19.92 6.37
N LEU A 196 -6.94 20.30 5.11
CA LEU A 196 -6.85 21.70 4.71
C LEU A 196 -7.86 22.59 5.46
N ALA A 197 -9.04 22.05 5.75
CA ALA A 197 -10.08 22.75 6.50
C ALA A 197 -9.64 23.18 7.90
N GLU A 198 -8.76 22.42 8.53
CA GLU A 198 -8.18 22.77 9.84
C GLU A 198 -7.03 23.79 9.73
N LEU A 199 -6.30 23.75 8.62
CA LEU A 199 -5.07 24.54 8.43
C LEU A 199 -5.33 25.93 7.87
N LEU A 200 -6.39 26.09 7.10
CA LEU A 200 -6.71 27.32 6.40
C LEU A 200 -7.79 28.11 7.15
N PRO A 201 -7.49 29.31 7.65
CA PRO A 201 -8.50 30.16 8.27
C PRO A 201 -9.45 30.69 7.18
N GLY A 202 -10.75 30.47 7.33
CA GLY A 202 -11.79 30.97 6.43
C GLY A 202 -12.34 29.91 5.48
N ALA A 203 -12.75 30.33 4.29
CA ALA A 203 -13.31 29.42 3.31
C ALA A 203 -12.19 28.57 2.65
N LEU A 204 -12.46 27.28 2.47
CA LEU A 204 -11.58 26.40 1.71
C LEU A 204 -11.44 26.91 0.27
N PRO A 205 -10.23 26.88 -0.30
CA PRO A 205 -10.04 27.18 -1.71
C PRO A 205 -10.79 26.17 -2.59
N ASP A 206 -11.25 26.62 -3.75
CA ASP A 206 -11.78 25.73 -4.76
C ASP A 206 -10.76 24.66 -5.15
N THR A 207 -11.23 23.48 -5.49
CA THR A 207 -10.39 22.35 -5.91
C THR A 207 -9.41 22.76 -7.03
N ALA A 208 -9.85 23.60 -7.97
CA ALA A 208 -8.99 24.09 -9.04
C ALA A 208 -7.78 24.91 -8.53
N VAL A 209 -7.96 25.69 -7.47
CA VAL A 209 -6.87 26.46 -6.83
C VAL A 209 -5.87 25.52 -6.17
N ILE A 210 -6.35 24.47 -5.52
CA ILE A 210 -5.49 23.45 -4.90
C ILE A 210 -4.71 22.69 -5.98
N GLN A 211 -5.35 22.29 -7.07
CA GLN A 211 -4.71 21.65 -8.20
C GLN A 211 -3.62 22.54 -8.81
N GLN A 212 -3.91 23.83 -9.02
CA GLN A 212 -2.93 24.78 -9.55
C GLN A 212 -1.71 24.96 -8.62
N ALA A 213 -1.94 24.95 -7.31
CA ALA A 213 -0.86 25.01 -6.34
C ALA A 213 0.07 23.78 -6.43
N LEU A 214 -0.51 22.57 -6.52
CA LEU A 214 0.26 21.35 -6.71
C LEU A 214 1.01 21.34 -8.05
N LEU A 215 0.35 21.73 -9.16
CA LEU A 215 0.97 21.84 -10.48
C LEU A 215 2.16 22.80 -10.50
N ALA A 216 2.03 23.95 -9.83
CA ALA A 216 3.10 24.90 -9.71
C ALA A 216 4.30 24.33 -8.94
N GLY A 217 4.05 23.57 -7.86
CA GLY A 217 5.10 22.86 -7.12
C GLY A 217 5.79 21.80 -7.97
N PHE A 218 5.02 21.00 -8.71
CA PHE A 218 5.58 20.00 -9.64
C PHE A 218 6.40 20.66 -10.75
N ALA A 219 5.89 21.73 -11.37
CA ALA A 219 6.61 22.45 -12.42
C ALA A 219 7.98 22.96 -11.95
N GLU A 220 8.01 23.62 -10.81
CA GLU A 220 9.22 24.27 -10.27
C GLU A 220 10.25 23.25 -9.75
N HIS A 221 9.80 22.26 -8.99
CA HIS A 221 10.71 21.36 -8.25
C HIS A 221 11.05 20.06 -8.99
N LEU A 222 10.28 19.69 -10.04
CA LEU A 222 10.57 18.52 -10.87
C LEU A 222 11.13 18.92 -12.24
N ASP A 223 11.20 20.22 -12.57
CA ASP A 223 11.61 20.74 -13.88
C ASP A 223 10.73 20.16 -15.01
N ILE A 224 9.42 20.21 -14.83
CA ILE A 224 8.44 19.76 -15.80
C ILE A 224 7.54 20.91 -16.26
N ALA A 225 6.97 20.77 -17.46
CA ALA A 225 6.02 21.73 -18.02
C ALA A 225 4.63 21.12 -18.10
N PRO A 226 3.76 21.34 -17.11
CA PRO A 226 2.36 20.91 -17.17
C PRO A 226 1.58 21.71 -18.23
N TYR A 227 0.71 21.05 -18.99
CA TYR A 227 -0.19 21.68 -19.93
C TYR A 227 -1.58 21.02 -19.89
N PRO A 228 -2.67 21.78 -20.10
CA PRO A 228 -4.02 21.21 -20.13
C PRO A 228 -4.16 20.15 -21.21
N GLY A 229 -4.87 19.07 -20.92
CA GLY A 229 -5.18 18.03 -21.87
C GLY A 229 -6.55 17.43 -21.61
N GLU A 230 -6.96 16.56 -22.50
CA GLU A 230 -8.24 15.86 -22.46
C GLU A 230 -8.01 14.35 -22.38
N ILE A 231 -9.01 13.65 -21.86
CA ILE A 231 -9.05 12.17 -21.85
C ILE A 231 -9.39 11.74 -23.28
N THR A 232 -8.67 10.80 -23.82
CA THR A 232 -8.93 10.26 -25.15
C THR A 232 -9.98 9.15 -25.10
N MET A 233 -10.65 8.89 -26.21
CA MET A 233 -11.60 7.79 -26.34
C MET A 233 -10.89 6.43 -26.17
N GLU A 234 -9.63 6.33 -26.57
CA GLU A 234 -8.82 5.11 -26.42
C GLU A 234 -8.53 4.81 -24.95
N GLU A 235 -8.19 5.82 -24.16
CA GLU A 235 -8.00 5.68 -22.71
C GLU A 235 -9.28 5.23 -22.01
N GLU A 236 -10.42 5.82 -22.33
CA GLU A 236 -11.72 5.42 -21.79
C GLU A 236 -12.12 4.00 -22.20
N THR A 237 -11.85 3.63 -23.46
CA THR A 237 -12.13 2.28 -23.94
C THR A 237 -11.30 1.25 -23.19
N LEU A 238 -9.99 1.47 -23.08
CA LEU A 238 -9.08 0.59 -22.36
C LEU A 238 -9.45 0.49 -20.87
N ALA A 239 -9.77 1.60 -20.24
CA ALA A 239 -10.22 1.61 -18.84
C ALA A 239 -11.53 0.82 -18.64
N ASN A 240 -12.48 0.94 -19.57
CA ASN A 240 -13.73 0.19 -19.50
C ASN A 240 -13.53 -1.31 -19.78
N GLU A 241 -12.59 -1.69 -20.63
CA GLU A 241 -12.21 -3.09 -20.85
C GLU A 241 -11.58 -3.69 -19.58
N LEU A 242 -10.61 -3.00 -18.98
CA LEU A 242 -9.98 -3.41 -17.71
C LEU A 242 -11.01 -3.48 -16.57
N LEU A 243 -11.94 -2.53 -16.50
CA LEU A 243 -13.01 -2.54 -15.51
C LEU A 243 -13.90 -3.78 -15.65
N ARG A 244 -14.31 -4.12 -16.90
CA ARG A 244 -15.20 -5.24 -17.17
C ARG A 244 -14.52 -6.59 -16.98
N ASP A 245 -13.29 -6.73 -17.47
CA ASP A 245 -12.65 -8.03 -17.67
C ASP A 245 -11.67 -8.41 -16.55
N GLU A 246 -11.21 -7.44 -15.76
CA GLU A 246 -10.18 -7.68 -14.72
C GLU A 246 -10.48 -6.90 -13.43
N ILE A 247 -10.14 -5.63 -13.37
CA ILE A 247 -10.03 -4.81 -12.14
C ILE A 247 -11.40 -4.59 -11.47
N GLY A 248 -12.46 -4.50 -12.25
CA GLY A 248 -13.82 -4.35 -11.72
C GLY A 248 -14.45 -5.62 -11.17
N ARG A 249 -13.83 -6.77 -11.36
CA ARG A 249 -14.36 -8.06 -10.94
C ARG A 249 -14.16 -8.30 -9.45
N ASP A 250 -15.08 -9.04 -8.85
CA ASP A 250 -14.98 -9.40 -7.43
C ASP A 250 -13.78 -10.31 -7.14
N ASP A 251 -13.40 -11.16 -8.09
CA ASP A 251 -12.21 -12.00 -7.96
C ASP A 251 -10.90 -11.22 -7.98
N PHE A 252 -10.83 -10.06 -8.64
CA PHE A 252 -9.70 -9.16 -8.48
C PHE A 252 -9.68 -8.52 -7.08
N VAL A 253 -10.82 -8.10 -6.59
CA VAL A 253 -10.92 -7.40 -5.28
C VAL A 253 -10.69 -8.35 -4.10
N ASP A 254 -11.24 -9.56 -4.14
CA ASP A 254 -11.18 -10.56 -3.05
C ASP A 254 -10.41 -11.83 -3.42
N GLY A 255 -9.64 -11.83 -4.50
CA GLY A 255 -8.93 -13.00 -5.02
C GLY A 255 -7.75 -13.49 -4.16
N ILE A 256 -7.37 -12.77 -3.10
CA ILE A 256 -6.30 -13.19 -2.20
C ILE A 256 -6.92 -13.92 -1.00
N ALA A 257 -6.92 -15.25 -1.06
CA ALA A 257 -7.43 -16.10 0.00
C ALA A 257 -6.30 -16.60 0.92
N VAL A 258 -6.50 -16.47 2.23
CA VAL A 258 -5.60 -17.07 3.21
C VAL A 258 -5.79 -18.59 3.16
N PRO A 259 -4.71 -19.39 3.16
CA PRO A 259 -4.81 -20.83 3.28
C PRO A 259 -5.66 -21.25 4.49
N GLU A 260 -6.46 -22.29 4.33
CA GLU A 260 -7.31 -22.79 5.41
C GLU A 260 -6.50 -23.09 6.68
N SER A 261 -7.03 -22.66 7.82
CA SER A 261 -6.40 -22.89 9.11
C SER A 261 -6.45 -24.36 9.49
N GLY A 262 -5.34 -24.90 10.00
CA GLY A 262 -5.20 -26.28 10.43
C GLY A 262 -3.82 -26.54 11.06
N GLU A 263 -3.54 -27.78 11.45
CA GLU A 263 -2.24 -28.14 12.04
C GLU A 263 -1.05 -27.90 11.10
N THR A 264 -1.29 -27.91 9.80
CA THR A 264 -0.30 -27.68 8.75
C THR A 264 -0.20 -26.23 8.32
N HIS A 265 -0.99 -25.33 8.91
CA HIS A 265 -0.96 -23.89 8.65
C HIS A 265 -0.14 -23.16 9.71
N LEU A 266 0.87 -22.44 9.26
CA LEU A 266 1.75 -21.62 10.08
C LEU A 266 1.57 -20.16 9.65
N SER A 267 1.55 -19.22 10.58
CA SER A 267 1.44 -17.82 10.23
C SER A 267 2.26 -16.94 11.16
N ALA A 268 2.80 -15.84 10.63
CA ALA A 268 3.42 -14.80 11.42
C ALA A 268 3.21 -13.45 10.76
N THR A 269 3.16 -12.41 11.59
CA THR A 269 3.14 -11.02 11.12
C THR A 269 4.31 -10.28 11.74
N LEU A 270 5.12 -9.65 10.90
CA LEU A 270 6.20 -8.76 11.30
C LEU A 270 5.72 -7.33 11.08
N ASN A 271 5.56 -6.58 12.16
CA ASN A 271 5.25 -5.17 12.11
C ASN A 271 6.53 -4.36 12.14
N LEU A 272 6.68 -3.47 11.19
CA LEU A 272 7.83 -2.61 11.01
C LEU A 272 7.35 -1.16 10.90
N ASP A 273 8.28 -0.26 11.07
CA ASP A 273 7.96 1.15 10.86
C ASP A 273 7.49 1.44 9.42
N GLY A 274 7.98 0.75 8.40
CA GLY A 274 7.64 0.88 6.99
C GLY A 274 6.42 0.08 6.54
N GLY A 275 5.71 -0.62 7.44
CA GLY A 275 4.54 -1.43 7.11
C GLY A 275 4.54 -2.78 7.82
N ALA A 276 3.69 -3.69 7.38
CA ALA A 276 3.57 -5.01 7.94
C ALA A 276 3.72 -6.07 6.84
N ILE A 277 4.47 -7.13 7.13
CA ILE A 277 4.54 -8.32 6.29
C ILE A 277 3.92 -9.47 7.07
N ARG A 278 2.99 -10.16 6.46
CA ARG A 278 2.40 -11.39 6.96
C ARG A 278 2.76 -12.55 6.04
N ALA A 279 3.22 -13.65 6.61
CA ALA A 279 3.42 -14.92 5.94
C ALA A 279 2.42 -15.94 6.47
N ASP A 280 1.62 -16.51 5.59
CA ASP A 280 0.74 -17.65 5.84
C ASP A 280 1.30 -18.82 5.03
N ILE A 281 1.76 -19.88 5.72
CA ILE A 281 2.49 -20.99 5.12
C ILE A 281 1.72 -22.27 5.37
N ARG A 282 1.51 -23.06 4.33
CA ARG A 282 1.06 -24.44 4.45
C ARG A 282 2.26 -25.39 4.32
N VAL A 283 2.36 -26.32 5.25
CA VAL A 283 3.37 -27.37 5.25
C VAL A 283 2.71 -28.75 5.10
N PRO A 284 3.35 -29.74 4.45
CA PRO A 284 2.74 -31.04 4.18
C PRO A 284 2.59 -31.89 5.44
N ASP A 285 3.41 -31.66 6.46
CA ASP A 285 3.42 -32.44 7.68
C ASP A 285 3.91 -31.64 8.90
N ALA A 286 3.79 -32.22 10.10
CA ALA A 286 4.25 -31.62 11.35
C ALA A 286 5.76 -31.40 11.43
N ARG A 287 6.58 -32.02 10.59
CA ARG A 287 8.02 -31.83 10.55
C ARG A 287 8.41 -30.47 9.98
N ARG A 288 7.46 -29.79 9.28
CA ARG A 288 7.63 -28.43 8.76
C ARG A 288 8.92 -28.26 7.93
N ALA A 289 9.28 -29.28 7.18
CA ALA A 289 10.56 -29.30 6.48
C ALA A 289 10.55 -28.50 5.19
N ARG A 290 9.37 -28.37 4.56
CA ARG A 290 9.19 -27.73 3.25
C ARG A 290 7.92 -26.90 3.21
N ILE A 291 7.96 -25.86 2.40
CA ILE A 291 6.79 -25.04 2.07
C ILE A 291 5.96 -25.77 1.02
N GLN A 292 4.72 -26.12 1.32
CA GLN A 292 3.79 -26.62 0.32
C GLN A 292 3.15 -25.47 -0.45
N ASP A 293 2.73 -24.43 0.29
CA ASP A 293 2.19 -23.20 -0.26
C ASP A 293 2.50 -22.04 0.68
N ILE A 294 2.55 -20.84 0.14
CA ILE A 294 2.84 -19.62 0.91
C ILE A 294 2.07 -18.44 0.33
N LEU A 295 1.51 -17.63 1.21
CA LEU A 295 0.94 -16.33 0.92
C LEU A 295 1.73 -15.27 1.68
N LEU A 296 2.25 -14.27 0.97
CA LEU A 296 2.88 -13.08 1.51
C LEU A 296 1.93 -11.89 1.33
N SER A 297 1.38 -11.40 2.41
CA SER A 297 0.41 -10.31 2.39
C SER A 297 0.83 -9.19 3.34
N GLY A 298 0.22 -8.00 3.19
CA GLY A 298 0.45 -6.93 4.15
C GLY A 298 0.42 -5.52 3.58
N ASP A 299 0.89 -4.61 4.42
CA ASP A 299 0.96 -3.17 4.17
C ASP A 299 2.38 -2.79 3.76
N PHE A 300 2.70 -2.99 2.49
CA PHE A 300 4.01 -2.67 1.95
C PHE A 300 3.96 -2.31 0.47
N PHE A 301 5.01 -1.60 0.01
CA PHE A 301 5.20 -1.26 -1.40
C PHE A 301 6.36 -2.07 -1.96
N ILE A 302 6.08 -2.86 -2.98
CA ILE A 302 7.06 -3.62 -3.77
C ILE A 302 6.78 -3.38 -5.26
N THR A 303 7.82 -3.29 -6.03
CA THR A 303 7.69 -3.03 -7.48
C THR A 303 8.67 -3.90 -8.28
N PRO A 304 8.22 -4.50 -9.38
CA PRO A 304 6.81 -4.52 -9.83
C PRO A 304 5.92 -5.30 -8.86
N PRO A 305 4.62 -4.99 -8.76
CA PRO A 305 3.71 -5.65 -7.79
C PRO A 305 3.68 -7.18 -7.93
N ARG A 306 3.80 -7.70 -9.15
CA ARG A 306 3.87 -9.14 -9.43
C ARG A 306 5.02 -9.87 -8.72
N ALA A 307 6.06 -9.14 -8.28
CA ALA A 307 7.24 -9.74 -7.64
C ALA A 307 6.88 -10.56 -6.40
N VAL A 308 5.80 -10.23 -5.68
CA VAL A 308 5.33 -11.02 -4.53
C VAL A 308 4.87 -12.41 -4.99
N PHE A 309 4.06 -12.48 -6.05
CA PHE A 309 3.58 -13.74 -6.61
C PHE A 309 4.73 -14.59 -7.18
N ASP A 310 5.70 -13.95 -7.83
CA ASP A 310 6.91 -14.62 -8.32
C ASP A 310 7.76 -15.17 -7.15
N LEU A 311 7.84 -14.44 -6.03
CA LEU A 311 8.52 -14.89 -4.82
C LEU A 311 7.80 -16.07 -4.18
N GLU A 312 6.49 -16.02 -4.04
CA GLU A 312 5.67 -17.12 -3.55
C GLU A 312 5.84 -18.38 -4.40
N ALA A 313 5.85 -18.23 -5.73
CA ALA A 313 6.08 -19.34 -6.64
C ALA A 313 7.49 -19.96 -6.47
N ARG A 314 8.53 -19.16 -6.28
CA ARG A 314 9.90 -19.63 -6.02
C ARG A 314 10.04 -20.32 -4.66
N LEU A 315 9.24 -19.90 -3.68
CA LEU A 315 9.27 -20.47 -2.33
C LEU A 315 8.51 -21.80 -2.21
N ARG A 316 7.59 -22.10 -3.12
CA ARG A 316 6.89 -23.41 -3.14
C ARG A 316 7.90 -24.55 -3.31
N GLY A 317 7.79 -25.56 -2.46
CA GLY A 317 8.72 -26.70 -2.42
C GLY A 317 10.04 -26.41 -1.73
N ALA A 318 10.35 -25.16 -1.37
CA ALA A 318 11.61 -24.82 -0.72
C ALA A 318 11.71 -25.46 0.67
N ALA A 319 12.90 -25.95 1.00
CA ALA A 319 13.21 -26.32 2.37
C ALA A 319 13.39 -25.04 3.21
N ARG A 320 13.00 -25.11 4.50
CA ARG A 320 13.14 -23.98 5.44
C ARG A 320 14.53 -23.32 5.38
N GLY A 321 15.60 -24.11 5.34
CA GLY A 321 16.97 -23.58 5.30
C GLY A 321 17.38 -22.89 4.01
N GLY A 322 16.62 -23.07 2.91
CA GLY A 322 16.87 -22.43 1.61
C GLY A 322 16.07 -21.15 1.36
N VAL A 323 15.16 -20.81 2.25
CA VAL A 323 14.24 -19.65 2.08
C VAL A 323 15.02 -18.34 1.94
N SER A 324 15.99 -18.10 2.81
CA SER A 324 16.77 -16.86 2.81
C SER A 324 17.53 -16.67 1.49
N ASP A 325 18.13 -17.73 0.96
CA ASP A 325 18.88 -17.67 -0.29
C ASP A 325 17.98 -17.35 -1.48
N ILE A 326 16.77 -17.94 -1.50
CA ILE A 326 15.78 -17.68 -2.57
C ILE A 326 15.34 -16.23 -2.54
N ILE A 327 14.99 -15.70 -1.36
CA ILE A 327 14.54 -14.32 -1.20
C ILE A 327 15.65 -13.35 -1.59
N THR A 328 16.84 -13.49 -0.99
CA THR A 328 17.98 -12.61 -1.26
C THR A 328 18.35 -12.60 -2.74
N ARG A 329 18.44 -13.77 -3.37
CA ARG A 329 18.75 -13.87 -4.80
C ARG A 329 17.76 -13.14 -5.68
N MET A 330 16.46 -13.25 -5.39
CA MET A 330 15.42 -12.57 -6.17
C MET A 330 15.59 -11.05 -6.14
N PHE A 331 15.94 -10.48 -5.00
CA PHE A 331 16.19 -9.04 -4.88
C PHE A 331 17.52 -8.63 -5.50
N ASP A 332 18.56 -9.47 -5.40
CA ASP A 332 19.89 -9.22 -6.00
C ASP A 332 19.86 -9.28 -7.53
N GLU A 333 18.93 -10.02 -8.14
CA GLU A 333 18.67 -10.00 -9.58
C GLU A 333 18.27 -8.62 -10.11
N GLY A 334 18.04 -7.66 -9.23
CA GLY A 334 17.97 -6.22 -9.53
C GLY A 334 16.67 -5.73 -10.17
N ALA A 335 15.66 -6.61 -10.32
CA ALA A 335 14.37 -6.26 -10.92
C ALA A 335 13.32 -5.84 -9.89
N VAL A 336 13.62 -5.96 -8.59
CA VAL A 336 12.66 -5.75 -7.49
C VAL A 336 13.15 -4.63 -6.59
N GLU A 337 12.29 -3.64 -6.38
CA GLU A 337 12.53 -2.56 -5.42
C GLU A 337 11.43 -2.56 -4.36
N CYS A 338 11.79 -2.34 -3.10
CA CYS A 338 10.82 -2.08 -2.02
C CYS A 338 10.99 -0.65 -1.51
N LEU A 339 9.89 -0.04 -1.14
CA LEU A 339 9.91 1.18 -0.38
C LEU A 339 9.95 0.80 1.10
N GLU A 340 11.09 1.06 1.76
CA GLU A 340 11.33 0.93 3.21
C GLU A 340 11.43 -0.48 3.81
N LEU A 341 11.22 -1.53 3.03
CA LEU A 341 11.46 -2.90 3.47
C LEU A 341 12.70 -3.48 2.80
N ALA A 342 13.38 -4.35 3.53
CA ALA A 342 14.53 -5.08 3.04
C ALA A 342 14.19 -6.56 2.80
N PRO A 343 14.95 -7.26 1.93
CA PRO A 343 14.82 -8.71 1.76
C PRO A 343 14.87 -9.49 3.09
N ALA A 344 15.69 -9.01 4.04
CA ALA A 344 15.81 -9.58 5.37
C ALA A 344 14.50 -9.58 6.18
N ASP A 345 13.60 -8.63 5.91
CA ASP A 345 12.31 -8.56 6.61
C ASP A 345 11.37 -9.67 6.14
N PHE A 346 11.37 -9.98 4.86
CA PHE A 346 10.66 -11.14 4.30
C PHE A 346 11.23 -12.45 4.85
N CYS A 347 12.56 -12.59 4.88
CA CYS A 347 13.22 -13.76 5.48
C CYS A 347 12.82 -13.94 6.94
N ARG A 348 12.86 -12.86 7.71
CA ARG A 348 12.49 -12.86 9.13
C ARG A 348 11.04 -13.24 9.36
N THR A 349 10.12 -12.74 8.52
CA THR A 349 8.69 -13.06 8.62
C THR A 349 8.43 -14.53 8.37
N VAL A 350 9.03 -15.09 7.32
CA VAL A 350 8.90 -16.54 6.99
C VAL A 350 9.51 -17.40 8.10
N ASP A 351 10.69 -17.04 8.62
CA ASP A 351 11.31 -17.80 9.73
C ASP A 351 10.47 -17.72 11.01
N MET A 352 9.85 -16.57 11.31
CA MET A 352 8.91 -16.43 12.42
C MET A 352 7.71 -17.37 12.29
N ALA A 353 7.14 -17.51 11.09
CA ALA A 353 6.03 -18.43 10.84
C ALA A 353 6.46 -19.90 11.11
N PHE A 354 7.64 -20.30 10.68
CA PHE A 354 8.17 -21.64 10.99
C PHE A 354 8.45 -21.89 12.47
N ARG A 355 8.64 -20.85 13.27
CA ARG A 355 8.84 -20.96 14.73
C ARG A 355 7.51 -20.95 15.50
N GLN A 356 6.40 -20.88 14.84
CA GLN A 356 5.08 -20.94 15.49
C GLN A 356 4.90 -22.26 16.22
N LEU A 357 4.47 -22.18 17.49
CA LEU A 357 4.06 -23.32 18.31
C LEU A 357 2.55 -23.37 18.39
N SER A 358 2.00 -24.58 18.35
CA SER A 358 0.58 -24.83 18.63
C SER A 358 0.51 -25.86 19.76
N ILE A 359 -0.22 -25.54 20.82
CA ILE A 359 -0.42 -26.43 21.98
C ILE A 359 -1.92 -26.60 22.14
N ASP A 360 -2.39 -27.85 22.10
CA ASP A 360 -3.77 -28.17 22.46
C ASP A 360 -3.90 -28.20 23.99
N SER A 361 -4.80 -27.41 24.53
CA SER A 361 -5.10 -27.37 25.95
C SER A 361 -6.61 -27.50 26.15
N GLY A 362 -7.07 -28.72 26.33
CA GLY A 362 -8.47 -29.02 26.64
C GLY A 362 -9.45 -28.59 25.53
N GLY A 363 -9.12 -28.83 24.27
CA GLY A 363 -9.93 -28.49 23.09
C GLY A 363 -9.78 -27.04 22.63
N LYS A 364 -8.85 -26.28 23.21
CA LYS A 364 -8.43 -24.94 22.71
C LYS A 364 -7.03 -25.02 22.19
N VAL A 365 -6.84 -24.58 20.94
CA VAL A 365 -5.51 -24.47 20.34
C VAL A 365 -4.89 -23.13 20.71
N LEU A 366 -3.84 -23.18 21.52
CA LEU A 366 -3.03 -22.03 21.87
C LEU A 366 -1.88 -21.91 20.88
N ARG A 367 -1.67 -20.72 20.34
CA ARG A 367 -0.58 -20.44 19.38
C ARG A 367 0.43 -19.49 20.00
N GLY A 368 1.69 -19.73 19.76
CA GLY A 368 2.80 -18.90 20.24
C GLY A 368 4.01 -19.05 19.35
N HIS A 369 5.06 -18.29 19.63
CA HIS A 369 6.32 -18.37 18.89
C HIS A 369 7.46 -18.78 19.80
N LEU A 370 8.34 -19.65 19.32
CA LEU A 370 9.58 -19.99 20.02
C LEU A 370 10.61 -18.87 19.76
N ILE A 371 10.97 -18.15 20.80
CA ILE A 371 12.03 -17.14 20.76
C ILE A 371 13.32 -17.80 21.29
N GLY A 372 14.31 -17.90 20.44
CA GLY A 372 15.58 -18.59 20.74
C GLY A 372 15.57 -20.09 20.40
N GLY A 373 16.74 -20.74 20.44
CA GLY A 373 16.86 -22.18 20.23
C GLY A 373 16.64 -22.95 21.55
N PRO A 374 16.15 -24.20 21.49
CA PRO A 374 16.06 -25.03 22.69
C PRO A 374 17.48 -25.32 23.22
N ALA A 375 17.76 -24.90 24.43
CA ALA A 375 18.96 -25.32 25.13
C ALA A 375 18.69 -26.70 25.73
N ARG A 376 19.57 -27.66 25.48
CA ARG A 376 19.39 -29.06 25.93
C ARG A 376 19.27 -29.22 27.45
N ASP A 377 19.77 -28.26 28.21
CA ASP A 377 19.91 -28.34 29.66
C ASP A 377 19.16 -27.25 30.44
N ARG A 378 18.23 -26.54 29.81
CA ARG A 378 17.44 -25.50 30.48
C ARG A 378 15.97 -25.62 30.11
N PRO A 379 15.04 -25.32 31.04
CA PRO A 379 13.62 -25.28 30.72
C PRO A 379 13.34 -24.23 29.65
N THR A 380 12.53 -24.58 28.66
CA THR A 380 12.06 -23.64 27.61
C THR A 380 10.86 -22.88 28.16
N LEU A 381 10.94 -21.56 28.22
CA LEU A 381 9.82 -20.71 28.57
C LEU A 381 8.99 -20.44 27.31
N VAL A 382 7.73 -20.82 27.33
CA VAL A 382 6.79 -20.59 26.24
C VAL A 382 5.81 -19.50 26.67
N PHE A 383 5.81 -18.36 25.95
CA PHE A 383 4.80 -17.34 26.13
C PHE A 383 3.65 -17.64 25.16
N LEU A 384 2.46 -17.90 25.71
CA LEU A 384 1.25 -18.15 24.93
C LEU A 384 0.44 -16.87 24.83
N HIS A 385 0.22 -16.41 23.63
CA HIS A 385 -0.36 -15.11 23.35
C HIS A 385 -1.83 -14.98 23.75
N ASP A 386 -2.63 -16.05 23.60
CA ASP A 386 -4.09 -15.98 23.75
C ASP A 386 -4.62 -16.56 25.06
N ALA A 387 -3.75 -17.10 25.92
CA ALA A 387 -4.20 -17.79 27.12
C ALA A 387 -4.77 -16.88 28.21
N LEU A 388 -4.45 -15.59 28.21
CA LEU A 388 -4.80 -14.63 29.26
C LEU A 388 -5.51 -13.37 28.78
N GLY A 389 -5.93 -13.32 27.51
CA GLY A 389 -6.70 -12.19 26.99
C GLY A 389 -5.96 -10.86 26.95
N CYS A 390 -4.67 -10.84 27.20
CA CYS A 390 -3.82 -9.67 27.05
C CYS A 390 -2.40 -10.05 26.71
N THR A 391 -2.10 -9.86 25.45
CA THR A 391 -0.74 -9.59 25.10
C THR A 391 -0.72 -8.15 24.63
N ARG A 392 -0.24 -7.37 25.47
CA ARG A 392 0.22 -6.04 25.15
C ARG A 392 1.67 -6.12 24.73
#